data_5147512dbb8a9f01c5e4b744a74921d2
#
_entry.id   5147512dbb8a9f01c5e4b744a74921d2
#
_cell.length_a   1.000
_cell.length_b   1.000
_cell.length_c   1.000
_cell.angle_alpha   90.00
_cell.angle_beta   90.00
_cell.angle_gamma   90.00
#
_symmetry.space_group_name_H-M   'P 1'
#
loop_
_entity.id
_entity.type
_entity.pdbx_description
1 polymer ?
#
loop_
_entity_poly.entity_id
_entity_poly.type
_entity_poly.pdbx_seq_one_letter_code
_entity_poly.pdbx_strand_id
1 'polypeptide(L)'
;DGADQARPETFAAAFVTQLEKTKALLGHLQAAYGIEEEGRAFAAELGRIAEDKGSDPISRYLRLRVLKRRIALANPLMDFGQLLFTKRVPTSYSHLVMQYYGWRARPGGGLFILEEPGRSLRSRDILGGRLETGNVLEPRLSYDGKRIIFSYVECPKGPLSHSAVGNDQDPSE
;
A
#
# COMPACT_ATOMS: atom_id res chain seq x y z
N ASP A 1 10.02 17.14 13.09
CA ASP A 1 9.19 16.23 13.93
C ASP A 1 9.34 14.74 13.63
N GLY A 2 10.15 14.34 12.64
CA GLY A 2 10.40 12.93 12.34
C GLY A 2 11.39 12.23 13.29
N ALA A 3 12.19 12.99 14.04
CA ALA A 3 13.20 12.43 14.94
C ALA A 3 12.61 11.78 16.21
N ASP A 4 11.42 12.19 16.64
CA ASP A 4 10.76 11.65 17.84
C ASP A 4 10.12 10.27 17.61
N GLN A 5 9.86 9.88 16.37
CA GLN A 5 9.27 8.58 16.05
C GLN A 5 10.27 7.41 16.11
N ALA A 6 11.55 7.70 16.19
CA ALA A 6 12.61 6.70 16.17
C ALA A 6 13.15 6.34 17.58
N ARG A 7 12.57 6.87 18.66
CA ARG A 7 13.02 6.58 20.02
C ARG A 7 12.61 5.17 20.46
N PRO A 8 13.47 4.41 21.14
CA PRO A 8 13.16 3.06 21.63
C PRO A 8 11.88 2.96 22.47
N GLU A 9 11.63 3.92 23.35
CA GLU A 9 10.42 3.98 24.18
C GLU A 9 9.13 4.11 23.35
N THR A 10 9.18 4.81 22.21
CA THR A 10 8.04 4.94 21.30
C THR A 10 7.72 3.57 20.65
N PHE A 11 8.75 2.80 20.30
CA PHE A 11 8.56 1.45 19.76
C PHE A 11 8.05 0.47 20.83
N ALA A 12 8.46 0.61 22.08
CA ALA A 12 7.96 -0.21 23.18
C ALA A 12 6.45 0.01 23.40
N ALA A 13 6.00 1.26 23.43
CA ALA A 13 4.57 1.60 23.54
C ALA A 13 3.78 1.14 22.32
N ALA A 14 4.30 1.37 21.13
CA ALA A 14 3.69 0.93 19.86
C ALA A 14 3.61 -0.60 19.79
N PHE A 15 4.59 -1.32 20.35
CA PHE A 15 4.59 -2.78 20.38
C PHE A 15 3.38 -3.34 21.13
N VAL A 16 3.06 -2.82 22.30
CA VAL A 16 1.90 -3.28 23.09
C VAL A 16 0.61 -3.15 22.29
N THR A 17 0.40 -1.97 21.71
CA THR A 17 -0.78 -1.72 20.86
C THR A 17 -0.83 -2.66 19.65
N GLN A 18 0.29 -2.90 18.97
CA GLN A 18 0.33 -3.79 17.82
C GLN A 18 0.17 -5.25 18.20
N LEU A 19 0.66 -5.66 19.38
CA LEU A 19 0.48 -7.02 19.92
C LEU A 19 -1.00 -7.35 20.08
N GLU A 20 -1.76 -6.46 20.74
CA GLU A 20 -3.20 -6.65 20.93
C GLU A 20 -3.97 -6.68 19.60
N LYS A 21 -3.64 -5.77 18.68
CA LYS A 21 -4.22 -5.79 17.32
C LYS A 21 -3.87 -7.05 16.54
N THR A 22 -2.71 -7.63 16.77
CA THR A 22 -2.29 -8.88 16.10
C THR A 22 -3.01 -10.09 16.67
N LYS A 23 -3.18 -10.15 17.98
CA LYS A 23 -3.99 -11.19 18.66
C LYS A 23 -5.45 -11.15 18.17
N ALA A 24 -6.04 -9.97 18.14
CA ALA A 24 -7.41 -9.78 17.68
C ALA A 24 -7.58 -10.21 16.22
N LEU A 25 -6.65 -9.84 15.34
CA LEU A 25 -6.66 -10.26 13.93
C LEU A 25 -6.58 -11.79 13.81
N LEU A 26 -5.65 -12.42 14.53
CA LEU A 26 -5.49 -13.88 14.50
C LEU A 26 -6.75 -14.59 14.97
N GLY A 27 -7.31 -14.17 16.12
CA GLY A 27 -8.55 -14.72 16.63
C GLY A 27 -9.73 -14.56 15.68
N HIS A 28 -9.84 -13.40 15.02
CA HIS A 28 -10.85 -13.18 14.00
C HIS A 28 -10.71 -14.15 12.82
N LEU A 29 -9.50 -14.30 12.28
CA LEU A 29 -9.27 -15.19 11.14
C LEU A 29 -9.51 -16.66 11.48
N GLN A 30 -9.15 -17.10 12.68
CA GLN A 30 -9.44 -18.45 13.15
C GLN A 30 -10.97 -18.67 13.26
N ALA A 31 -11.69 -17.74 13.87
CA ALA A 31 -13.12 -17.86 14.06
C ALA A 31 -13.93 -17.74 12.75
N ALA A 32 -13.53 -16.85 11.85
CA ALA A 32 -14.29 -16.54 10.64
C ALA A 32 -13.94 -17.45 9.45
N TYR A 33 -12.71 -17.94 9.38
CA TYR A 33 -12.19 -18.64 8.19
C TYR A 33 -11.56 -20.01 8.47
N GLY A 34 -11.53 -20.45 9.72
CA GLY A 34 -11.09 -21.81 10.07
C GLY A 34 -9.60 -22.09 9.79
N ILE A 35 -8.72 -21.09 9.86
CA ILE A 35 -7.26 -21.24 9.66
C ILE A 35 -6.59 -21.87 10.90
N GLU A 36 -7.04 -23.03 11.36
CA GLU A 36 -6.65 -23.54 12.67
C GLU A 36 -5.21 -24.03 12.73
N GLU A 37 -4.73 -24.73 11.73
CA GLU A 37 -3.37 -25.27 11.71
C GLU A 37 -2.33 -24.16 11.58
N GLU A 38 -2.47 -23.30 10.59
CA GLU A 38 -1.62 -22.13 10.41
C GLU A 38 -1.76 -21.16 11.59
N GLY A 39 -2.97 -21.01 12.12
CA GLY A 39 -3.27 -20.17 13.27
C GLY A 39 -2.54 -20.61 14.54
N ARG A 40 -2.37 -21.90 14.78
CA ARG A 40 -1.55 -22.43 15.89
C ARG A 40 -0.08 -22.05 15.73
N ALA A 41 0.46 -22.17 14.52
CA ALA A 41 1.85 -21.77 14.26
C ALA A 41 2.05 -20.26 14.47
N PHE A 42 1.11 -19.44 14.02
CA PHE A 42 1.14 -17.98 14.24
C PHE A 42 1.01 -17.62 15.73
N ALA A 43 0.14 -18.29 16.47
CA ALA A 43 0.00 -18.08 17.90
C ALA A 43 1.28 -18.39 18.67
N ALA A 44 1.95 -19.51 18.33
CA ALA A 44 3.23 -19.88 18.94
C ALA A 44 4.33 -18.87 18.63
N GLU A 45 4.42 -18.38 17.38
CA GLU A 45 5.38 -17.36 16.98
C GLU A 45 5.09 -16.02 17.69
N LEU A 46 3.82 -15.64 17.80
CA LEU A 46 3.38 -14.45 18.49
C LEU A 46 3.74 -14.49 19.99
N GLY A 47 3.55 -15.63 20.63
CA GLY A 47 3.96 -15.87 22.01
C GLY A 47 5.47 -15.66 22.22
N ARG A 48 6.28 -16.27 21.36
CA ARG A 48 7.75 -16.09 21.40
C ARG A 48 8.17 -14.62 21.24
N ILE A 49 7.55 -13.87 20.34
CA ILE A 49 7.82 -12.43 20.18
C ILE A 49 7.34 -11.63 21.40
N ALA A 50 6.22 -12.00 21.99
CA ALA A 50 5.68 -11.31 23.16
C ALA A 50 6.54 -11.51 24.42
N GLU A 51 7.14 -12.69 24.59
CA GLU A 51 7.99 -13.05 25.73
C GLU A 51 9.43 -12.60 25.59
N ASP A 52 9.89 -12.29 24.40
CA ASP A 52 11.26 -11.87 24.11
C ASP A 52 11.52 -10.47 24.68
N LYS A 53 12.10 -10.43 25.87
CA LYS A 53 12.53 -9.19 26.55
C LYS A 53 14.00 -8.84 26.32
N GLY A 54 14.75 -9.75 25.70
CA GLY A 54 16.20 -9.59 25.49
C GLY A 54 16.56 -8.89 24.17
N SER A 55 15.64 -8.85 23.23
CA SER A 55 15.88 -8.20 21.94
C SER A 55 15.68 -6.69 22.01
N ASP A 56 16.40 -5.98 21.16
CA ASP A 56 16.21 -4.56 20.91
C ASP A 56 14.73 -4.24 20.59
N PRO A 57 14.13 -3.18 21.20
CA PRO A 57 12.72 -2.83 21.02
C PRO A 57 12.30 -2.62 19.56
N ILE A 58 13.17 -2.05 18.74
CA ILE A 58 12.90 -1.81 17.31
C ILE A 58 12.81 -3.16 16.58
N SER A 59 13.80 -4.02 16.75
CA SER A 59 13.85 -5.35 16.14
C SER A 59 12.64 -6.21 16.53
N ARG A 60 12.26 -6.16 17.82
CA ARG A 60 11.08 -6.86 18.33
C ARG A 60 9.79 -6.34 17.71
N TYR A 61 9.64 -5.01 17.61
CA TYR A 61 8.50 -4.39 16.95
C TYR A 61 8.41 -4.76 15.48
N LEU A 62 9.53 -4.73 14.74
CA LEU A 62 9.56 -5.09 13.33
C LEU A 62 9.19 -6.56 13.10
N ARG A 63 9.68 -7.49 13.92
CA ARG A 63 9.28 -8.91 13.87
C ARG A 63 7.77 -9.08 14.07
N LEU A 64 7.19 -8.36 15.02
CA LEU A 64 5.74 -8.35 15.23
C LEU A 64 4.98 -7.82 14.00
N ARG A 65 5.46 -6.76 13.37
CA ARG A 65 4.86 -6.19 12.14
C ARG A 65 4.90 -7.17 10.97
N VAL A 66 6.02 -7.88 10.81
CA VAL A 66 6.17 -8.92 9.78
C VAL A 66 5.20 -10.08 10.04
N LEU A 67 5.13 -10.56 11.29
CA LEU A 67 4.19 -11.62 11.67
C LEU A 67 2.74 -11.19 11.43
N LYS A 68 2.35 -9.97 11.85
CA LYS A 68 1.02 -9.44 11.60
C LYS A 68 0.66 -9.39 10.12
N ARG A 69 1.62 -9.01 9.26
CA ARG A 69 1.41 -9.04 7.81
C ARG A 69 1.17 -10.46 7.31
N ARG A 70 1.97 -11.44 7.76
CA ARG A 70 1.78 -12.86 7.38
C ARG A 70 0.41 -13.37 7.80
N ILE A 71 -0.02 -13.06 9.02
CA ILE A 71 -1.37 -13.40 9.51
C ILE A 71 -2.45 -12.77 8.62
N ALA A 72 -2.33 -11.48 8.30
CA ALA A 72 -3.32 -10.80 7.45
C ALA A 72 -3.42 -11.43 6.06
N LEU A 73 -2.32 -11.92 5.51
CA LEU A 73 -2.24 -12.54 4.18
C LEU A 73 -2.61 -14.03 4.19
N ALA A 74 -2.76 -14.64 5.35
CA ALA A 74 -3.32 -15.98 5.52
C ALA A 74 -4.86 -16.00 5.44
N ASN A 75 -5.50 -14.83 5.28
CA ASN A 75 -6.93 -14.76 5.02
C ASN A 75 -7.24 -15.41 3.65
N PRO A 76 -8.10 -16.44 3.58
CA PRO A 76 -8.46 -17.09 2.32
C PRO A 76 -9.03 -16.15 1.26
N LEU A 77 -9.64 -15.03 1.67
CA LEU A 77 -10.09 -14.00 0.73
C LEU A 77 -8.94 -13.26 0.04
N MET A 78 -7.71 -13.40 0.53
CA MET A 78 -6.50 -12.84 -0.07
C MET A 78 -5.77 -13.83 -0.98
N ASP A 79 -6.32 -15.04 -1.17
CA ASP A 79 -5.75 -16.06 -2.05
C ASP A 79 -6.14 -15.82 -3.52
N PHE A 80 -5.70 -14.68 -4.04
CA PHE A 80 -5.76 -14.35 -5.45
C PHE A 80 -4.34 -14.17 -6.01
N GLY A 81 -4.07 -14.80 -7.17
CA GLY A 81 -2.72 -14.83 -7.75
C GLY A 81 -2.26 -13.48 -8.32
N GLN A 82 -3.18 -12.58 -8.64
CA GLN A 82 -2.85 -11.33 -9.32
C GLN A 82 -3.72 -10.18 -8.82
N LEU A 83 -3.12 -8.99 -8.72
CA LEU A 83 -3.80 -7.76 -8.36
C LEU A 83 -3.56 -6.68 -9.41
N LEU A 84 -4.64 -6.21 -10.03
CA LEU A 84 -4.60 -5.06 -10.92
C LEU A 84 -4.52 -3.78 -10.10
N PHE A 85 -3.58 -2.90 -10.41
CA PHE A 85 -3.43 -1.61 -9.76
C PHE A 85 -2.81 -0.55 -10.66
N THR A 86 -2.95 0.70 -10.28
CA THR A 86 -2.28 1.83 -10.96
C THR A 86 -1.05 2.27 -10.18
N LYS A 87 0.01 2.60 -10.90
CA LYS A 87 1.07 3.48 -10.40
C LYS A 87 0.87 4.85 -11.03
N ARG A 88 1.15 5.88 -10.30
CA ARG A 88 1.14 7.24 -10.82
C ARG A 88 2.16 8.10 -10.07
N VAL A 89 2.65 9.11 -10.72
CA VAL A 89 3.45 10.14 -10.05
C VAL A 89 2.48 10.98 -9.23
N PRO A 90 2.72 11.19 -7.93
CA PRO A 90 1.89 12.06 -7.11
C PRO A 90 1.86 13.47 -7.70
N THR A 91 0.71 14.10 -7.66
CA THR A 91 0.59 15.52 -8.04
C THR A 91 1.47 16.36 -7.13
N SER A 92 2.07 17.42 -7.66
CA SER A 92 2.90 18.35 -6.87
C SER A 92 2.08 19.33 -6.05
N TYR A 93 0.77 19.14 -6.02
CA TYR A 93 -0.16 20.11 -5.47
C TYR A 93 -0.82 19.60 -4.19
N SER A 94 -0.99 20.51 -3.21
CA SER A 94 -1.55 20.17 -1.90
C SER A 94 -3.07 20.31 -1.79
N HIS A 95 -3.73 20.92 -2.77
CA HIS A 95 -5.17 21.16 -2.70
C HIS A 95 -5.97 19.92 -3.10
N LEU A 96 -6.94 19.51 -2.28
CA LEU A 96 -7.71 18.29 -2.47
C LEU A 96 -8.41 18.21 -3.84
N VAL A 97 -8.97 19.32 -4.30
CA VAL A 97 -9.69 19.37 -5.58
C VAL A 97 -8.77 19.15 -6.77
N MET A 98 -7.53 19.63 -6.69
CA MET A 98 -6.55 19.56 -7.78
C MET A 98 -5.87 18.20 -7.92
N GLN A 99 -5.96 17.33 -6.93
CA GLN A 99 -5.28 16.03 -6.95
C GLN A 99 -5.79 15.09 -8.04
N TYR A 100 -7.00 15.33 -8.54
CA TYR A 100 -7.68 14.47 -9.51
C TYR A 100 -7.76 15.07 -10.92
N TYR A 101 -7.44 16.36 -11.09
CA TYR A 101 -7.58 17.04 -12.36
C TYR A 101 -6.28 17.01 -13.19
N GLY A 102 -6.45 16.77 -14.50
CA GLY A 102 -5.35 16.47 -15.41
C GLY A 102 -4.35 17.59 -15.64
N TRP A 103 -4.77 18.84 -15.56
CA TRP A 103 -3.91 19.97 -15.85
C TRP A 103 -2.77 20.19 -14.85
N ARG A 104 -2.86 19.60 -13.66
CA ARG A 104 -1.78 19.55 -12.65
C ARG A 104 -1.18 18.15 -12.48
N ALA A 105 -1.67 17.19 -13.21
CA ALA A 105 -1.15 15.83 -13.13
C ALA A 105 0.25 15.77 -13.76
N ARG A 106 1.14 14.99 -13.15
CA ARG A 106 2.45 14.69 -13.71
C ARG A 106 2.36 13.40 -14.51
N PRO A 107 2.95 13.37 -15.73
CA PRO A 107 2.98 12.15 -16.51
C PRO A 107 3.80 11.06 -15.81
N GLY A 108 3.44 9.82 -16.04
CA GLY A 108 4.16 8.65 -15.55
C GLY A 108 3.31 7.69 -14.75
N GLY A 109 3.85 6.50 -14.55
CA GLY A 109 3.12 5.40 -13.97
C GLY A 109 2.48 4.52 -15.03
N GLY A 110 1.23 4.12 -14.82
CA GLY A 110 0.50 3.25 -15.74
C GLY A 110 -0.34 2.21 -15.03
N LEU A 111 -0.67 1.15 -15.75
CA LEU A 111 -1.51 0.05 -15.31
C LEU A 111 -0.67 -1.20 -15.12
N PHE A 112 -0.71 -1.78 -13.93
CA PHE A 112 0.19 -2.85 -13.54
C PHE A 112 -0.57 -4.02 -12.94
N ILE A 113 0.01 -5.21 -13.10
CA ILE A 113 -0.38 -6.40 -12.37
C ILE A 113 0.72 -6.72 -11.37
N LEU A 114 0.38 -6.75 -10.08
CA LEU A 114 1.21 -7.33 -9.03
C LEU A 114 0.99 -8.83 -9.03
N GLU A 115 2.06 -9.57 -9.19
CA GLU A 115 2.03 -11.02 -9.12
C GLU A 115 2.27 -11.50 -7.70
N GLU A 116 1.51 -12.50 -7.27
CA GLU A 116 1.56 -13.06 -5.91
C GLU A 116 1.48 -12.00 -4.80
N PRO A 117 0.34 -11.27 -4.69
CA PRO A 117 0.17 -10.22 -3.70
C PRO A 117 0.50 -10.69 -2.29
N GLY A 118 1.32 -9.92 -1.58
CA GLY A 118 1.76 -10.27 -0.23
C GLY A 118 3.01 -11.15 -0.14
N ARG A 119 3.35 -11.88 -1.20
CA ARG A 119 4.56 -12.73 -1.29
C ARG A 119 5.64 -12.09 -2.15
N SER A 120 5.25 -11.35 -3.17
CA SER A 120 6.14 -10.71 -4.11
C SER A 120 5.78 -9.23 -4.28
N LEU A 121 6.77 -8.41 -4.67
CA LEU A 121 6.57 -7.03 -5.15
C LEU A 121 6.76 -6.94 -6.67
N ARG A 122 6.93 -8.07 -7.35
CA ARG A 122 7.10 -8.10 -8.79
C ARG A 122 5.82 -7.65 -9.48
N SER A 123 5.92 -6.60 -10.26
CA SER A 123 4.81 -6.04 -11.00
C SER A 123 5.15 -5.93 -12.48
N ARG A 124 4.17 -6.22 -13.33
CA ARG A 124 4.26 -6.15 -14.77
C ARG A 124 3.42 -4.99 -15.31
N ASP A 125 4.02 -4.13 -16.12
CA ASP A 125 3.29 -3.11 -16.88
C ASP A 125 2.50 -3.77 -17.99
N ILE A 126 1.19 -3.57 -18.04
CA ILE A 126 0.31 -4.14 -19.08
C ILE A 126 0.02 -3.16 -20.20
N LEU A 127 0.40 -1.91 -20.07
CA LEU A 127 0.33 -0.92 -21.14
C LEU A 127 1.58 -0.93 -22.01
N GLY A 128 2.71 -1.46 -21.52
CA GLY A 128 3.96 -1.58 -22.24
C GLY A 128 4.51 -0.24 -22.72
N GLY A 129 4.49 0.77 -21.84
CA GLY A 129 4.96 2.13 -22.16
C GLY A 129 4.01 2.95 -23.02
N ARG A 130 2.87 2.42 -23.40
CA ARG A 130 1.81 3.22 -24.05
C ARG A 130 1.18 4.14 -23.00
N LEU A 131 0.80 5.32 -23.34
CA LEU A 131 0.18 6.31 -22.47
C LEU A 131 1.13 6.92 -21.41
N GLU A 132 2.43 6.99 -21.71
CA GLU A 132 3.44 7.57 -20.81
C GLU A 132 3.28 9.09 -20.60
N THR A 133 2.55 9.74 -21.50
CA THR A 133 2.33 11.20 -21.44
C THR A 133 1.21 11.61 -20.48
N GLY A 134 0.60 10.65 -19.80
CA GLY A 134 -0.52 10.94 -18.93
C GLY A 134 -0.58 10.06 -17.69
N ASN A 135 -1.73 10.09 -17.02
CA ASN A 135 -2.03 9.30 -15.85
C ASN A 135 -3.22 8.38 -16.08
N VAL A 136 -3.12 7.19 -15.52
CA VAL A 136 -4.18 6.18 -15.50
C VAL A 136 -4.81 6.12 -14.12
N LEU A 137 -6.13 6.15 -14.07
CA LEU A 137 -6.92 6.16 -12.84
C LEU A 137 -8.04 5.11 -12.90
N GLU A 138 -8.44 4.65 -11.73
CA GLU A 138 -9.65 3.86 -11.48
C GLU A 138 -9.85 2.67 -12.43
N PRO A 139 -8.91 1.73 -12.52
CA PRO A 139 -9.09 0.55 -13.34
C PRO A 139 -10.24 -0.31 -12.82
N ARG A 140 -11.05 -0.81 -13.74
CA ARG A 140 -12.13 -1.75 -13.47
C ARG A 140 -12.00 -2.96 -14.40
N LEU A 141 -12.16 -4.14 -13.82
CA LEU A 141 -12.24 -5.37 -14.59
C LEU A 141 -13.66 -5.63 -15.07
N SER A 142 -13.80 -6.19 -16.27
CA SER A 142 -15.04 -6.84 -16.67
C SER A 142 -15.31 -8.06 -15.78
N TYR A 143 -16.57 -8.50 -15.73
CA TYR A 143 -16.97 -9.65 -14.91
C TYR A 143 -16.19 -10.94 -15.24
N ASP A 144 -15.82 -11.12 -16.51
CA ASP A 144 -15.03 -12.26 -16.99
C ASP A 144 -13.51 -12.08 -16.83
N GLY A 145 -13.06 -10.94 -16.27
CA GLY A 145 -11.65 -10.61 -16.06
C GLY A 145 -10.81 -10.38 -17.32
N LYS A 146 -11.44 -10.35 -18.52
CA LYS A 146 -10.71 -10.29 -19.79
C LYS A 146 -10.53 -8.88 -20.34
N ARG A 147 -11.26 -7.92 -19.82
CA ARG A 147 -11.22 -6.52 -20.25
C ARG A 147 -11.01 -5.59 -19.07
N ILE A 148 -10.29 -4.51 -19.31
CA ILE A 148 -10.04 -3.48 -18.33
C ILE A 148 -10.54 -2.17 -18.92
N ILE A 149 -11.37 -1.45 -18.18
CA ILE A 149 -11.72 -0.06 -18.44
C ILE A 149 -11.02 0.80 -17.39
N PHE A 150 -10.52 1.94 -17.79
CA PHE A 150 -9.85 2.89 -16.90
C PHE A 150 -10.01 4.32 -17.43
N SER A 151 -9.87 5.29 -16.54
CA SER A 151 -9.79 6.70 -16.92
C SER A 151 -8.34 7.05 -17.29
N TYR A 152 -8.19 7.84 -18.33
CA TYR A 152 -6.90 8.37 -18.75
C TYR A 152 -6.98 9.89 -18.89
N VAL A 153 -5.96 10.57 -18.41
CA VAL A 153 -5.79 12.00 -18.60
C VAL A 153 -4.41 12.28 -19.16
N GLU A 154 -4.36 13.01 -20.27
CA GLU A 154 -3.10 13.50 -20.82
C GLU A 154 -2.59 14.66 -19.98
N CYS A 155 -1.31 14.60 -19.60
CA CYS A 155 -0.70 15.63 -18.78
C CYS A 155 -0.12 16.75 -19.65
N PRO A 156 -0.05 17.99 -19.19
CA PRO A 156 0.60 19.10 -19.89
C PRO A 156 2.05 18.77 -20.21
N LYS A 157 2.49 19.19 -21.40
CA LYS A 157 3.90 19.06 -21.81
C LYS A 157 4.73 20.13 -21.10
N GLY A 158 5.77 19.69 -20.39
CA GLY A 158 6.74 20.57 -19.76
C GLY A 158 6.72 20.54 -18.23
N PRO A 159 7.78 21.06 -17.60
CA PRO A 159 7.84 21.13 -16.15
C PRO A 159 6.83 22.18 -15.66
N LEU A 160 5.95 21.77 -14.75
CA LEU A 160 5.16 22.74 -14.00
C LEU A 160 6.13 23.62 -13.21
N SER A 161 6.08 24.94 -13.39
CA SER A 161 6.88 25.83 -12.59
C SER A 161 6.44 25.78 -11.13
N HIS A 162 7.37 26.00 -10.22
CA HIS A 162 7.06 25.97 -8.78
C HIS A 162 6.06 27.07 -8.40
N SER A 163 6.07 28.20 -9.12
CA SER A 163 5.10 29.30 -8.98
C SER A 163 3.69 28.91 -9.42
N ALA A 164 3.55 28.03 -10.39
CA ALA A 164 2.25 27.51 -10.82
C ALA A 164 1.63 26.52 -9.82
N VAL A 165 2.41 25.99 -8.90
CA VAL A 165 1.94 24.99 -7.93
C VAL A 165 1.13 25.59 -6.77
N GLY A 166 1.23 26.87 -6.53
CA GLY A 166 0.55 27.54 -5.42
C GLY A 166 -0.45 28.62 -5.81
N ASN A 167 -0.62 28.87 -7.09
CA ASN A 167 -1.40 30.02 -7.54
C ASN A 167 -2.50 29.57 -8.51
N ASP A 168 -3.74 29.58 -8.05
CA ASP A 168 -4.93 29.29 -8.87
C ASP A 168 -5.18 30.39 -9.94
N GLN A 169 -4.38 31.44 -9.93
CA GLN A 169 -4.50 32.57 -10.81
C GLN A 169 -3.28 32.76 -11.73
N ASP A 170 -2.62 31.68 -12.10
CA ASP A 170 -1.54 31.76 -13.06
C ASP A 170 -2.07 32.24 -14.42
N PRO A 171 -1.75 33.48 -14.85
CA PRO A 171 -2.30 34.05 -16.09
C PRO A 171 -1.75 33.39 -17.36
N SER A 172 -0.83 32.44 -17.25
CA SER A 172 -0.28 31.67 -18.37
C SER A 172 -1.08 30.41 -18.68
N GLU A 173 -2.11 30.17 -17.92
CA GLU A 173 -3.11 29.13 -18.13
C GLU A 173 -4.46 29.76 -18.56
#